data_f445fa173276a4456898c1629c5f9210
#
_entry.id   f445fa173276a4456898c1629c5f9210
#
_cell.length_a   1.000
_cell.length_b   1.000
_cell.length_c   1.000
_cell.angle_alpha   90.00
_cell.angle_beta   90.00
_cell.angle_gamma   90.00
#
_symmetry.space_group_name_H-M   'P 1'
#
loop_
_entity.id
_entity.type
_entity.pdbx_description
1 polymer ?
#
loop_
_entity_poly.entity_id
_entity_poly.type
_entity_poly.pdbx_seq_one_letter_code
_entity_poly.pdbx_strand_id
1 'polypeptide(L)'
;MNELRNDLLRYLTISATDEEWGIVVTTVGYQFIPPGCAYPLSRHPEKYNFKPQTGRILNEYQLEYITKGSGYFSSQSCKSQKINAGTMILLFPGEWHSYYPDRETGWDEYWVGFRGIHIDKRVEKKFFTKEEPLHRIGLSATIVGLYEDILKFASEEKSGYQQMISSIVLHILGSVYYKEKNNSFTNTYVVDKIN
;
A
#
# COMPACT_ATOMS: atom_id res chain seq x y z
N MET A 1 -17.41 -22.07 4.15
CA MET A 1 -16.82 -22.35 2.82
C MET A 1 -15.91 -21.17 2.52
N ASN A 2 -14.59 -21.40 2.56
CA ASN A 2 -13.62 -20.37 2.13
C ASN A 2 -13.70 -20.30 0.60
N GLU A 3 -14.39 -19.32 0.07
CA GLU A 3 -14.12 -18.90 -1.30
C GLU A 3 -12.67 -18.51 -1.35
N LEU A 4 -11.89 -19.21 -2.17
CA LEU A 4 -10.53 -18.82 -2.54
C LEU A 4 -10.65 -17.39 -3.08
N ARG A 5 -10.22 -16.39 -2.32
CA ARG A 5 -10.11 -15.01 -2.82
C ARG A 5 -9.17 -15.08 -4.02
N ASN A 6 -9.74 -14.98 -5.20
CA ASN A 6 -8.95 -14.91 -6.43
C ASN A 6 -8.12 -13.63 -6.39
N ASP A 7 -6.86 -13.75 -6.80
CA ASP A 7 -6.03 -12.56 -7.03
C ASP A 7 -6.79 -11.57 -7.91
N LEU A 8 -6.91 -10.34 -7.43
CA LEU A 8 -7.56 -9.24 -8.16
C LEU A 8 -6.50 -8.21 -8.50
N LEU A 9 -6.42 -7.85 -9.77
CA LEU A 9 -5.46 -6.87 -10.27
C LEU A 9 -6.11 -6.04 -11.37
N ARG A 10 -6.04 -4.71 -11.24
CA ARG A 10 -6.54 -3.76 -12.23
C ARG A 10 -5.50 -2.68 -12.51
N TYR A 11 -5.31 -2.40 -13.80
CA TYR A 11 -4.61 -1.23 -14.33
C TYR A 11 -5.66 -0.31 -14.90
N LEU A 12 -5.72 0.93 -14.41
CA LEU A 12 -6.84 1.82 -14.66
C LEU A 12 -6.52 2.84 -15.77
N THR A 13 -7.51 3.11 -16.60
CA THR A 13 -7.44 4.19 -17.57
C THR A 13 -7.70 5.52 -16.86
N ILE A 14 -6.93 6.53 -17.20
CA ILE A 14 -6.99 7.86 -16.62
C ILE A 14 -7.21 8.86 -17.76
N SER A 15 -8.25 9.68 -17.65
CA SER A 15 -8.52 10.78 -18.56
C SER A 15 -7.88 12.10 -18.09
N ALA A 16 -7.78 13.08 -18.95
CA ALA A 16 -7.31 14.42 -18.57
C ALA A 16 -8.18 15.05 -17.47
N THR A 17 -9.49 14.84 -17.53
CA THR A 17 -10.42 15.34 -16.49
C THR A 17 -10.19 14.65 -15.13
N ASP A 18 -9.79 13.39 -15.12
CA ASP A 18 -9.45 12.71 -13.85
C ASP A 18 -8.22 13.34 -13.22
N GLU A 19 -7.22 13.72 -14.03
CA GLU A 19 -6.00 14.39 -13.53
C GLU A 19 -6.29 15.74 -12.88
N GLU A 20 -7.28 16.49 -13.38
CA GLU A 20 -7.72 17.76 -12.80
C GLU A 20 -8.28 17.61 -11.36
N TRP A 21 -8.70 16.40 -10.97
CA TRP A 21 -9.13 16.10 -9.60
C TRP A 21 -7.99 16.20 -8.58
N GLY A 22 -6.74 16.23 -9.06
CA GLY A 22 -5.53 16.41 -8.25
C GLY A 22 -4.97 15.16 -7.61
N ILE A 23 -5.61 14.02 -7.77
CA ILE A 23 -5.11 12.67 -7.45
C ILE A 23 -5.84 11.66 -8.33
N VAL A 24 -5.12 10.72 -8.89
CA VAL A 24 -5.66 9.62 -9.70
C VAL A 24 -5.10 8.29 -9.25
N VAL A 25 -5.91 7.24 -9.37
CA VAL A 25 -5.51 5.86 -9.08
C VAL A 25 -5.09 5.20 -10.39
N THR A 26 -3.91 4.59 -10.39
CA THR A 26 -3.28 3.97 -11.55
C THR A 26 -3.44 2.46 -11.55
N THR A 27 -3.33 1.85 -10.36
CA THR A 27 -3.42 0.41 -10.16
C THR A 27 -4.10 0.10 -8.84
N VAL A 28 -4.73 -1.06 -8.76
CA VAL A 28 -5.27 -1.59 -7.50
C VAL A 28 -5.27 -3.11 -7.55
N GLY A 29 -5.04 -3.74 -6.42
CA GLY A 29 -5.11 -5.19 -6.36
C GLY A 29 -5.14 -5.76 -4.96
N TYR A 30 -5.37 -7.06 -4.94
CA TYR A 30 -5.25 -7.96 -3.80
C TYR A 30 -4.56 -9.23 -4.27
N GLN A 31 -3.63 -9.73 -3.48
CA GLN A 31 -2.93 -10.97 -3.76
C GLN A 31 -2.72 -11.79 -2.49
N PHE A 32 -2.94 -13.08 -2.60
CA PHE A 32 -2.57 -14.07 -1.60
C PHE A 32 -1.34 -14.85 -2.05
N ILE A 33 -0.28 -14.79 -1.28
CA ILE A 33 0.97 -15.54 -1.51
C ILE A 33 1.08 -16.63 -0.43
N PRO A 34 0.80 -17.89 -0.74
CA PRO A 34 0.94 -18.95 0.23
C PRO A 34 2.41 -19.22 0.61
N PRO A 35 2.64 -19.84 1.80
CA PRO A 35 3.98 -20.28 2.19
C PRO A 35 4.64 -21.15 1.11
N GLY A 36 5.94 -20.97 0.89
CA GLY A 36 6.73 -21.71 -0.08
C GLY A 36 6.62 -21.28 -1.54
N CYS A 37 5.65 -20.41 -1.89
CA CYS A 37 5.50 -19.92 -3.25
C CYS A 37 6.64 -18.98 -3.69
N ALA A 38 6.89 -18.97 -4.99
CA ALA A 38 7.77 -17.98 -5.60
C ALA A 38 7.09 -16.60 -5.61
N TYR A 39 7.86 -15.54 -5.43
CA TYR A 39 7.41 -14.16 -5.48
C TYR A 39 8.29 -13.35 -6.44
N PRO A 40 7.70 -12.41 -7.21
CA PRO A 40 6.27 -12.20 -7.44
C PRO A 40 5.62 -13.34 -8.23
N LEU A 41 4.30 -13.44 -8.15
CA LEU A 41 3.56 -14.35 -9.02
C LEU A 41 3.64 -13.85 -10.46
N SER A 42 3.78 -14.77 -11.43
CA SER A 42 4.07 -14.49 -12.84
C SER A 42 2.95 -13.80 -13.66
N ARG A 43 1.97 -13.16 -12.99
CA ARG A 43 0.77 -12.58 -13.61
C ARG A 43 0.84 -11.07 -13.83
N HIS A 44 1.91 -10.42 -13.41
CA HIS A 44 2.06 -8.97 -13.60
C HIS A 44 2.60 -8.65 -15.00
N PRO A 45 2.13 -7.57 -15.65
CA PRO A 45 2.79 -7.03 -16.83
C PRO A 45 4.26 -6.73 -16.55
N GLU A 46 5.10 -6.80 -17.57
CA GLU A 46 6.55 -6.68 -17.46
C GLU A 46 7.01 -5.43 -16.67
N LYS A 47 6.31 -4.31 -16.84
CA LYS A 47 6.53 -3.04 -16.12
C LYS A 47 6.41 -3.17 -14.59
N TYR A 48 5.55 -4.05 -14.10
CA TYR A 48 5.31 -4.26 -12.66
C TYR A 48 5.95 -5.53 -12.13
N ASN A 49 6.50 -6.35 -13.03
CA ASN A 49 7.20 -7.57 -12.63
C ASN A 49 8.63 -7.21 -12.21
N PHE A 50 9.06 -7.71 -11.06
CA PHE A 50 10.42 -7.51 -10.57
C PHE A 50 10.91 -8.73 -9.82
N LYS A 51 12.23 -8.88 -9.74
CA LYS A 51 12.84 -9.90 -8.86
C LYS A 51 13.22 -9.22 -7.55
N PRO A 52 12.95 -9.82 -6.38
CA PRO A 52 13.34 -9.23 -5.09
C PRO A 52 14.82 -8.85 -5.00
N GLN A 53 15.69 -9.59 -5.70
CA GLN A 53 17.15 -9.34 -5.72
C GLN A 53 17.53 -8.06 -6.48
N THR A 54 16.75 -7.68 -7.50
CA THR A 54 17.03 -6.49 -8.32
C THR A 54 16.18 -5.29 -7.91
N GLY A 55 15.06 -5.52 -7.24
CA GLY A 55 14.07 -4.49 -6.93
C GLY A 55 13.48 -3.84 -8.19
N ARG A 56 12.83 -2.71 -8.01
CA ARG A 56 12.25 -1.89 -9.09
C ARG A 56 12.18 -0.42 -8.71
N ILE A 57 11.89 0.43 -9.70
CA ILE A 57 11.54 1.84 -9.54
C ILE A 57 10.17 2.04 -10.18
N LEU A 58 9.22 2.64 -9.48
CA LEU A 58 7.93 3.05 -10.00
C LEU A 58 7.88 4.58 -10.20
N ASN A 59 7.03 5.04 -11.11
CA ASN A 59 6.78 6.46 -11.36
C ASN A 59 5.48 6.94 -10.69
N GLU A 60 5.06 6.26 -9.63
CA GLU A 60 3.85 6.52 -8.87
C GLU A 60 4.08 6.20 -7.39
N TYR A 61 3.24 6.73 -6.52
CA TYR A 61 3.13 6.26 -5.15
C TYR A 61 2.36 4.94 -5.13
N GLN A 62 2.66 4.09 -4.16
CA GLN A 62 1.88 2.89 -3.93
C GLN A 62 1.72 2.66 -2.42
N LEU A 63 0.50 2.38 -1.98
CA LEU A 63 0.21 1.93 -0.61
C LEU A 63 -0.01 0.43 -0.64
N GLU A 64 0.93 -0.30 -0.01
CA GLU A 64 0.87 -1.76 0.17
C GLU A 64 0.45 -2.05 1.60
N TYR A 65 -0.60 -2.80 1.81
CA TYR A 65 -1.07 -3.17 3.14
C TYR A 65 -1.00 -4.67 3.36
N ILE A 66 -0.10 -5.10 4.25
CA ILE A 66 0.07 -6.51 4.59
C ILE A 66 -0.93 -6.88 5.68
N THR A 67 -1.86 -7.78 5.35
CA THR A 67 -2.97 -8.17 6.25
C THR A 67 -2.77 -9.53 6.91
N LYS A 68 -1.83 -10.35 6.39
CA LYS A 68 -1.44 -11.64 6.97
C LYS A 68 0.00 -11.95 6.63
N GLY A 69 0.65 -12.77 7.46
CA GLY A 69 2.02 -13.22 7.24
C GLY A 69 3.06 -12.16 7.56
N SER A 70 4.24 -12.33 6.99
CA SER A 70 5.41 -11.47 7.19
C SER A 70 6.30 -11.44 5.96
N GLY A 71 7.26 -10.54 5.94
CA GLY A 71 8.22 -10.42 4.84
C GLY A 71 9.30 -9.40 5.13
N TYR A 72 9.93 -8.92 4.07
CA TYR A 72 11.03 -7.97 4.14
C TYR A 72 10.78 -6.83 3.17
N PHE A 73 11.21 -5.64 3.56
CA PHE A 73 11.18 -4.43 2.73
C PHE A 73 12.53 -3.72 2.81
N SER A 74 12.96 -3.15 1.69
CA SER A 74 14.09 -2.22 1.61
C SER A 74 13.86 -1.19 0.51
N SER A 75 14.43 0.00 0.68
CA SER A 75 14.48 1.02 -0.38
C SER A 75 15.84 1.72 -0.37
N GLN A 76 16.05 2.62 -1.31
CA GLN A 76 17.26 3.43 -1.34
C GLN A 76 17.44 4.25 -0.05
N SER A 77 16.35 4.76 0.53
CA SER A 77 16.35 5.59 1.75
C SER A 77 16.08 4.79 3.03
N CYS A 78 15.64 3.53 2.95
CA CYS A 78 15.29 2.69 4.09
C CYS A 78 16.03 1.35 4.03
N LYS A 79 16.82 1.05 5.08
CA LYS A 79 17.52 -0.25 5.19
C LYS A 79 16.53 -1.39 5.26
N SER A 80 16.99 -2.60 4.90
CA SER A 80 16.17 -3.80 4.98
C SER A 80 15.61 -4.01 6.38
N GLN A 81 14.29 -4.15 6.46
CA GLN A 81 13.53 -4.38 7.69
C GLN A 81 12.53 -5.52 7.51
N LYS A 82 12.30 -6.27 8.59
CA LYS A 82 11.20 -7.24 8.64
C LYS A 82 9.88 -6.48 8.81
N ILE A 83 8.88 -6.89 8.03
CA ILE A 83 7.51 -6.39 8.09
C ILE A 83 6.56 -7.53 8.45
N ASN A 84 5.49 -7.21 9.14
CA ASN A 84 4.48 -8.18 9.60
C ASN A 84 3.08 -7.68 9.22
N ALA A 85 2.10 -8.55 9.34
CA ALA A 85 0.70 -8.16 9.21
C ALA A 85 0.37 -6.92 10.06
N GLY A 86 -0.41 -6.00 9.51
CA GLY A 86 -0.68 -4.68 10.09
C GLY A 86 0.32 -3.59 9.70
N THR A 87 1.27 -3.88 8.81
CA THR A 87 2.17 -2.88 8.24
C THR A 87 1.61 -2.34 6.92
N MET A 88 1.57 -1.02 6.79
CA MET A 88 1.35 -0.30 5.54
C MET A 88 2.70 0.20 5.02
N ILE A 89 3.00 -0.02 3.76
CA ILE A 89 4.21 0.47 3.08
C ILE A 89 3.79 1.58 2.13
N LEU A 90 4.41 2.76 2.23
CA LEU A 90 4.27 3.80 1.22
C LEU A 90 5.50 3.80 0.31
N LEU A 91 5.32 3.43 -0.95
CA LEU A 91 6.34 3.53 -1.99
C LEU A 91 6.29 4.90 -2.64
N PHE A 92 7.46 5.42 -3.00
CA PHE A 92 7.62 6.76 -3.57
C PHE A 92 8.07 6.70 -5.02
N PRO A 93 7.57 7.59 -5.90
CA PRO A 93 8.02 7.67 -7.29
C PRO A 93 9.52 7.96 -7.37
N GLY A 94 10.19 7.30 -8.32
CA GLY A 94 11.62 7.46 -8.55
C GLY A 94 12.53 6.83 -7.48
N GLU A 95 11.98 6.21 -6.44
CA GLU A 95 12.71 5.55 -5.37
C GLU A 95 12.86 4.05 -5.68
N TRP A 96 14.10 3.56 -5.69
CA TRP A 96 14.34 2.12 -5.77
C TRP A 96 13.82 1.42 -4.51
N HIS A 97 13.11 0.31 -4.69
CA HIS A 97 12.59 -0.50 -3.58
C HIS A 97 12.54 -1.99 -3.94
N SER A 98 12.53 -2.80 -2.91
CA SER A 98 12.28 -4.23 -2.97
C SER A 98 11.50 -4.69 -1.74
N TYR A 99 10.57 -5.60 -1.95
CA TYR A 99 9.84 -6.28 -0.89
C TYR A 99 9.43 -7.68 -1.33
N TYR A 100 9.27 -8.58 -0.38
CA TYR A 100 8.89 -9.96 -0.63
C TYR A 100 8.42 -10.65 0.65
N PRO A 101 7.50 -11.65 0.54
CA PRO A 101 7.06 -12.43 1.67
C PRO A 101 8.16 -13.34 2.24
N ASP A 102 8.09 -13.59 3.53
CA ASP A 102 8.83 -14.67 4.16
C ASP A 102 8.30 -16.01 3.63
N ARG A 103 9.20 -16.91 3.21
CA ARG A 103 8.83 -18.21 2.64
C ARG A 103 8.07 -19.12 3.60
N GLU A 104 8.27 -18.95 4.90
CA GLU A 104 7.59 -19.76 5.92
C GLU A 104 6.14 -19.33 6.15
N THR A 105 5.85 -18.03 6.02
CA THR A 105 4.53 -17.49 6.33
C THR A 105 3.71 -17.14 5.09
N GLY A 106 4.36 -16.83 3.96
CA GLY A 106 3.68 -16.13 2.88
C GLY A 106 3.12 -14.79 3.37
N TRP A 107 2.20 -14.18 2.62
CA TRP A 107 1.42 -13.04 3.06
C TRP A 107 0.14 -12.82 2.25
N ASP A 108 -0.77 -11.99 2.78
CA ASP A 108 -1.88 -11.38 2.06
C ASP A 108 -1.60 -9.89 1.94
N GLU A 109 -1.64 -9.35 0.71
CA GLU A 109 -1.41 -7.95 0.43
C GLU A 109 -2.52 -7.30 -0.36
N TYR A 110 -2.88 -6.07 0.02
CA TYR A 110 -3.66 -5.15 -0.79
C TYR A 110 -2.75 -4.03 -1.26
N TRP A 111 -2.96 -3.52 -2.46
CA TRP A 111 -2.24 -2.33 -2.91
C TRP A 111 -3.12 -1.39 -3.71
N VAL A 112 -2.71 -0.12 -3.71
CA VAL A 112 -3.24 0.91 -4.58
C VAL A 112 -2.10 1.81 -5.05
N GLY A 113 -1.92 1.91 -6.37
CA GLY A 113 -1.01 2.85 -7.01
C GLY A 113 -1.74 4.14 -7.35
N PHE A 114 -1.08 5.29 -7.13
CA PHE A 114 -1.70 6.59 -7.36
C PHE A 114 -0.64 7.68 -7.56
N ARG A 115 -1.07 8.82 -8.12
CA ARG A 115 -0.22 10.00 -8.30
C ARG A 115 -1.06 11.27 -8.29
N GLY A 116 -0.42 12.42 -8.10
CA GLY A 116 -1.05 13.72 -8.21
C GLY A 116 -0.62 14.73 -7.15
N ILE A 117 -0.97 15.98 -7.38
CA ILE A 117 -0.54 17.14 -6.57
C ILE A 117 -0.95 17.02 -5.08
N HIS A 118 -2.04 16.31 -4.80
CA HIS A 118 -2.50 16.16 -3.42
C HIS A 118 -1.56 15.31 -2.56
N ILE A 119 -0.92 14.26 -3.12
CA ILE A 119 0.08 13.49 -2.40
C ILE A 119 1.43 14.19 -2.45
N ASP A 120 1.82 14.79 -3.59
CA ASP A 120 3.09 15.49 -3.73
C ASP A 120 3.27 16.57 -2.66
N LYS A 121 2.21 17.37 -2.42
CA LYS A 121 2.22 18.40 -1.36
C LYS A 121 2.35 17.82 0.05
N ARG A 122 1.77 16.66 0.32
CA ARG A 122 1.91 16.01 1.63
C ARG A 122 3.34 15.52 1.87
N VAL A 123 3.97 15.01 0.84
CA VAL A 123 5.38 14.58 0.88
C VAL A 123 6.30 15.80 1.01
N GLU A 124 6.08 16.85 0.22
CA GLU A 124 6.81 18.13 0.34
C GLU A 124 6.75 18.70 1.78
N LYS A 125 5.56 18.63 2.40
CA LYS A 125 5.33 19.10 3.78
C LYS A 125 5.73 18.07 4.85
N LYS A 126 6.37 16.96 4.47
CA LYS A 126 6.87 15.91 5.37
C LYS A 126 5.81 15.23 6.24
N PHE A 127 4.56 15.14 5.77
CA PHE A 127 3.57 14.26 6.38
C PHE A 127 3.94 12.79 6.17
N PHE A 128 4.58 12.48 5.05
CA PHE A 128 5.15 11.18 4.69
C PHE A 128 6.53 11.39 4.09
N THR A 129 7.49 10.50 4.42
CA THR A 129 8.88 10.64 3.98
C THR A 129 9.44 9.31 3.46
N LYS A 130 10.44 9.38 2.59
CA LYS A 130 11.13 8.19 2.03
C LYS A 130 11.95 7.43 3.06
N GLU A 131 12.38 8.12 4.09
CA GLU A 131 13.18 7.58 5.19
C GLU A 131 12.33 6.74 6.15
N GLU A 132 11.02 7.04 6.23
CA GLU A 132 10.05 6.37 7.09
C GLU A 132 8.86 5.81 6.27
N PRO A 133 9.11 4.85 5.35
CA PRO A 133 8.06 4.34 4.45
C PRO A 133 7.15 3.30 5.10
N LEU A 134 7.49 2.81 6.30
CA LEU A 134 6.80 1.71 6.99
C LEU A 134 5.93 2.21 8.13
N HIS A 135 4.63 2.09 7.98
CA HIS A 135 3.61 2.55 8.93
C HIS A 135 3.01 1.34 9.66
N ARG A 136 3.39 1.11 10.92
CA ARG A 136 2.88 -0.02 11.74
C ARG A 136 1.55 0.36 12.39
N ILE A 137 0.48 0.29 11.63
CA ILE A 137 -0.87 0.76 12.03
C ILE A 137 -1.74 -0.34 12.66
N GLY A 138 -1.23 -1.59 12.71
CA GLY A 138 -2.00 -2.76 13.15
C GLY A 138 -3.03 -3.21 12.11
N LEU A 139 -3.70 -4.33 12.39
CA LEU A 139 -4.80 -4.81 11.56
C LEU A 139 -6.03 -3.92 11.73
N SER A 140 -6.69 -3.59 10.63
CA SER A 140 -7.86 -2.70 10.61
C SER A 140 -8.86 -3.15 9.56
N ALA A 141 -9.99 -3.66 10.01
CA ALA A 141 -11.10 -4.02 9.14
C ALA A 141 -11.62 -2.82 8.32
N THR A 142 -11.59 -1.62 8.90
CA THR A 142 -11.97 -0.39 8.19
C THR A 142 -11.05 -0.14 6.99
N ILE A 143 -9.72 -0.27 7.16
CA ILE A 143 -8.78 -0.05 6.05
C ILE A 143 -8.93 -1.15 5.00
N VAL A 144 -9.11 -2.41 5.40
CA VAL A 144 -9.41 -3.52 4.46
C VAL A 144 -10.67 -3.21 3.65
N GLY A 145 -11.76 -2.77 4.31
CA GLY A 145 -12.99 -2.38 3.64
C GLY A 145 -12.80 -1.25 2.62
N LEU A 146 -11.93 -0.27 2.92
CA LEU A 146 -11.59 0.80 1.97
C LEU A 146 -10.87 0.25 0.72
N TYR A 147 -9.96 -0.71 0.85
CA TYR A 147 -9.36 -1.38 -0.31
C TYR A 147 -10.37 -2.20 -1.10
N GLU A 148 -11.28 -2.90 -0.42
CA GLU A 148 -12.35 -3.66 -1.06
C GLU A 148 -13.30 -2.74 -1.83
N ASP A 149 -13.61 -1.56 -1.30
CA ASP A 149 -14.39 -0.53 -2.00
C ASP A 149 -13.65 0.00 -3.24
N ILE A 150 -12.34 0.28 -3.15
CA ILE A 150 -11.54 0.67 -4.34
C ILE A 150 -11.61 -0.43 -5.40
N LEU A 151 -11.39 -1.70 -5.04
CA LEU A 151 -11.45 -2.84 -5.96
C LEU A 151 -12.83 -2.95 -6.63
N LYS A 152 -13.90 -2.78 -5.85
CA LYS A 152 -15.28 -2.81 -6.35
C LYS A 152 -15.52 -1.70 -7.37
N PHE A 153 -15.27 -0.44 -7.02
CA PHE A 153 -15.51 0.69 -7.92
C PHE A 153 -14.60 0.64 -9.16
N ALA A 154 -13.35 0.20 -9.00
CA ALA A 154 -12.43 -0.02 -10.11
C ALA A 154 -12.88 -1.16 -11.05
N SER A 155 -13.63 -2.15 -10.55
CA SER A 155 -14.18 -3.22 -11.38
C SER A 155 -15.44 -2.82 -12.14
N GLU A 156 -16.23 -1.89 -11.59
CA GLU A 156 -17.46 -1.41 -12.18
C GLU A 156 -17.23 -0.34 -13.26
N GLU A 157 -16.16 0.43 -13.17
CA GLU A 157 -15.74 1.52 -14.07
C GLU A 157 -16.88 2.48 -14.44
N LYS A 158 -17.81 2.73 -13.51
CA LYS A 158 -18.93 3.68 -13.71
C LYS A 158 -18.40 5.11 -13.76
N SER A 159 -19.15 6.01 -14.40
CA SER A 159 -18.80 7.42 -14.45
C SER A 159 -18.50 8.00 -13.05
N GLY A 160 -17.37 8.67 -12.90
CA GLY A 160 -16.91 9.23 -11.63
C GLY A 160 -16.19 8.23 -10.70
N TYR A 161 -15.92 7.01 -11.15
CA TYR A 161 -15.25 6.01 -10.31
C TYR A 161 -13.85 6.48 -9.89
N GLN A 162 -13.09 7.16 -10.76
CA GLN A 162 -11.76 7.69 -10.45
C GLN A 162 -11.83 8.68 -9.28
N GLN A 163 -12.78 9.60 -9.29
CA GLN A 163 -12.98 10.56 -8.20
C GLN A 163 -13.33 9.86 -6.89
N MET A 164 -14.15 8.83 -6.95
CA MET A 164 -14.54 8.04 -5.78
C MET A 164 -13.34 7.30 -5.19
N ILE A 165 -12.61 6.51 -5.98
CA ILE A 165 -11.48 5.73 -5.47
C ILE A 165 -10.32 6.63 -5.02
N SER A 166 -10.10 7.76 -5.67
CA SER A 166 -9.11 8.77 -5.27
C SER A 166 -9.43 9.36 -3.90
N SER A 167 -10.71 9.61 -3.61
CA SER A 167 -11.16 10.09 -2.29
C SER A 167 -10.93 9.02 -1.21
N ILE A 168 -11.11 7.74 -1.55
CA ILE A 168 -10.82 6.63 -0.63
C ILE A 168 -9.31 6.56 -0.33
N VAL A 169 -8.44 6.76 -1.31
CA VAL A 169 -6.98 6.83 -1.09
C VAL A 169 -6.63 7.93 -0.09
N LEU A 170 -7.24 9.11 -0.20
CA LEU A 170 -7.04 10.20 0.77
C LEU A 170 -7.55 9.83 2.17
N HIS A 171 -8.64 9.08 2.27
CA HIS A 171 -9.14 8.55 3.54
C HIS A 171 -8.15 7.55 4.16
N ILE A 172 -7.57 6.63 3.35
CA ILE A 172 -6.55 5.69 3.84
C ILE A 172 -5.33 6.45 4.36
N LEU A 173 -4.80 7.41 3.60
CA LEU A 173 -3.66 8.25 4.02
C LEU A 173 -3.93 8.98 5.33
N GLY A 174 -5.12 9.59 5.47
CA GLY A 174 -5.54 10.24 6.71
C GLY A 174 -5.62 9.26 7.89
N SER A 175 -6.16 8.07 7.65
CA SER A 175 -6.27 7.01 8.66
C SER A 175 -4.90 6.49 9.12
N VAL A 176 -3.95 6.31 8.19
CA VAL A 176 -2.57 5.94 8.50
C VAL A 176 -1.92 6.99 9.39
N TYR A 177 -1.95 8.24 8.97
CA TYR A 177 -1.38 9.36 9.73
C TYR A 177 -1.99 9.48 11.13
N TYR A 178 -3.32 9.39 11.24
CA TYR A 178 -4.03 9.43 12.52
C TYR A 178 -3.59 8.30 13.46
N LYS A 179 -3.54 7.06 12.95
CA LYS A 179 -3.14 5.89 13.75
C LYS A 179 -1.71 6.01 14.26
N GLU A 180 -0.77 6.45 13.44
CA GLU A 180 0.62 6.64 13.86
C GLU A 180 0.75 7.66 14.99
N LYS A 181 0.09 8.81 14.85
CA LYS A 181 0.13 9.85 15.88
C LYS A 181 -0.48 9.38 17.21
N ASN A 182 -1.49 8.51 17.16
CA ASN A 182 -2.15 8.03 18.39
C ASN A 182 -1.50 6.76 18.97
N ASN A 183 -0.88 5.91 18.18
CA ASN A 183 -0.12 4.77 18.68
C ASN A 183 1.13 5.18 19.48
N SER A 184 1.79 6.28 19.10
CA SER A 184 2.90 6.86 19.86
C SER A 184 2.47 7.37 21.25
N PHE A 185 1.27 7.90 21.39
CA PHE A 185 0.72 8.35 22.69
C PHE A 185 0.42 7.17 23.64
N THR A 186 -0.09 6.05 23.12
CA THR A 186 -0.40 4.87 23.97
C THR A 186 0.86 4.28 24.60
N ASN A 187 1.99 4.27 23.88
CA ASN A 187 3.27 3.78 24.42
C ASN A 187 3.85 4.73 25.49
N THR A 188 3.67 6.04 25.38
CA THR A 188 4.14 7.01 26.38
C THR A 188 3.32 6.91 27.67
N TYR A 189 2.00 6.77 27.58
CA TYR A 189 1.12 6.62 28.75
C TYR A 189 1.33 5.34 29.56
N VAL A 190 1.81 4.25 28.92
CA VAL A 190 2.11 2.98 29.59
C VAL A 190 3.43 3.08 30.36
N VAL A 191 4.42 3.80 29.85
CA VAL A 191 5.72 4.00 30.52
C VAL A 191 5.57 4.88 31.77
N ASP A 192 4.73 5.93 31.70
CA ASP A 192 4.49 6.85 32.85
C ASP A 192 3.64 6.23 33.98
N LYS A 193 2.98 5.08 33.75
CA LYS A 193 2.22 4.35 34.78
C LYS A 193 3.01 3.21 35.47
N ILE A 194 4.22 2.93 35.05
CA ILE A 194 5.07 1.86 35.59
C ILE A 194 6.22 2.43 36.46
N ASN A 195 6.40 3.74 36.48
CA ASN A 195 7.27 4.49 37.41
C ASN A 195 6.42 5.22 38.44
#